data_38b5beec551495e0ee4332b44f85c61e
#
_entry.id   38b5beec551495e0ee4332b44f85c61e
#
_cell.length_a   1.000
_cell.length_b   1.000
_cell.length_c   1.000
_cell.angle_alpha   90.00
_cell.angle_beta   90.00
_cell.angle_gamma   90.00
#
_symmetry.space_group_name_H-M   'P 1'
#
loop_
_entity.id
_entity.type
_entity.pdbx_description
1 polymer ?
#
loop_
_entity_poly.entity_id
_entity_poly.type
_entity_poly.pdbx_seq_one_letter_code
_entity_poly.pdbx_strand_id
1 'polypeptide(L)'
;TGDKGYFITPAKLVCGDYTISEIKAPYGYAKNGKVIPFTVSKELTEEENGVAMITVVTEDTVQKGRILLHKNGPVIRKVTTEENTLRNAGGYPVGGSCIYTPHYEQGDVEGAVFEITAAEDIVTAEGTLRVPKNTVICTVTTDSAGDAVISDLYPGKYCIVEKKAAGGLLRNQEIQEAEIVYDDSGAVYADITVTSAGERQKVSVYLEK
;
A
#
# COMPACT_ATOMS: atom_id res chain seq x y z
N THR A 1 -25.72 -4.27 -16.62
CA THR A 1 -26.67 -3.21 -16.25
C THR A 1 -26.47 -2.03 -17.20
N GLY A 2 -27.54 -1.29 -17.50
CA GLY A 2 -27.46 -0.04 -18.27
C GLY A 2 -27.13 1.15 -17.36
N ASP A 3 -27.16 2.37 -17.93
CA ASP A 3 -26.81 3.64 -17.26
C ASP A 3 -27.62 3.94 -15.98
N LYS A 4 -28.75 3.26 -15.80
CA LYS A 4 -29.61 3.39 -14.61
C LYS A 4 -29.33 2.33 -13.53
N GLY A 5 -28.33 1.47 -13.72
CA GLY A 5 -27.94 0.44 -12.77
C GLY A 5 -28.83 -0.79 -12.72
N TYR A 6 -29.81 -0.94 -13.62
CA TYR A 6 -30.66 -2.12 -13.70
C TYR A 6 -30.66 -2.74 -15.11
N PHE A 7 -31.08 -3.99 -15.21
CA PHE A 7 -31.44 -4.63 -16.47
C PHE A 7 -32.68 -5.51 -16.25
N ILE A 8 -33.40 -5.75 -17.33
CA ILE A 8 -34.52 -6.70 -17.37
C ILE A 8 -34.10 -7.87 -18.24
N THR A 9 -34.35 -9.10 -17.79
CA THR A 9 -34.00 -10.29 -18.58
C THR A 9 -34.67 -10.25 -19.95
N PRO A 10 -33.94 -10.47 -21.05
CA PRO A 10 -34.48 -10.37 -22.41
C PRO A 10 -35.54 -11.45 -22.71
N ALA A 11 -35.48 -12.56 -21.98
CA ALA A 11 -36.46 -13.65 -22.08
C ALA A 11 -37.24 -13.79 -20.77
N LYS A 12 -38.51 -14.10 -20.85
CA LYS A 12 -39.36 -14.42 -19.68
C LYS A 12 -38.87 -15.76 -19.11
N LEU A 13 -38.64 -15.78 -17.79
CA LEU A 13 -38.26 -16.99 -17.07
C LEU A 13 -39.52 -17.82 -16.77
N VAL A 14 -39.43 -19.14 -16.86
CA VAL A 14 -40.47 -20.06 -16.42
C VAL A 14 -40.36 -20.30 -14.91
N CYS A 15 -41.39 -20.87 -14.29
CA CYS A 15 -41.33 -21.20 -12.87
C CYS A 15 -40.15 -22.13 -12.57
N GLY A 16 -39.39 -21.83 -11.54
CA GLY A 16 -38.20 -22.58 -11.13
C GLY A 16 -37.26 -21.77 -10.27
N ASP A 17 -36.21 -22.45 -9.84
CA ASP A 17 -35.11 -21.85 -9.03
C ASP A 17 -33.97 -21.41 -9.94
N TYR A 18 -33.48 -20.21 -9.69
CA TYR A 18 -32.46 -19.56 -10.48
C TYR A 18 -31.39 -18.97 -9.57
N THR A 19 -30.24 -18.71 -10.17
CA THR A 19 -29.19 -17.91 -9.51
C THR A 19 -28.74 -16.78 -10.43
N ILE A 20 -28.35 -15.68 -9.84
CA ILE A 20 -27.70 -14.57 -10.53
C ILE A 20 -26.33 -14.33 -9.89
N SER A 21 -25.31 -14.11 -10.72
CA SER A 21 -23.99 -13.73 -10.29
C SER A 21 -23.42 -12.65 -11.20
N GLU A 22 -22.61 -11.77 -10.64
CA GLU A 22 -21.89 -10.79 -11.42
C GLU A 22 -20.76 -11.46 -12.17
N ILE A 23 -20.65 -11.24 -13.47
CA ILE A 23 -19.57 -11.74 -14.30
C ILE A 23 -18.41 -10.72 -14.34
N LYS A 24 -18.75 -9.43 -14.44
CA LYS A 24 -17.81 -8.32 -14.49
C LYS A 24 -18.40 -7.11 -13.76
N ALA A 25 -17.59 -6.53 -12.86
CA ALA A 25 -17.95 -5.29 -12.18
C ALA A 25 -17.89 -4.09 -13.14
N PRO A 26 -18.66 -3.02 -12.86
CA PRO A 26 -18.44 -1.73 -13.49
C PRO A 26 -17.03 -1.20 -13.21
N TYR A 27 -16.54 -0.33 -14.09
CA TYR A 27 -15.24 0.34 -13.88
C TYR A 27 -15.23 1.09 -12.54
N GLY A 28 -14.19 0.87 -11.75
CA GLY A 28 -14.04 1.48 -10.43
C GLY A 28 -14.62 0.67 -9.25
N TYR A 29 -15.23 -0.45 -9.51
CA TYR A 29 -15.82 -1.31 -8.49
C TYR A 29 -15.16 -2.68 -8.45
N ALA A 30 -15.13 -3.27 -7.27
CA ALA A 30 -14.70 -4.64 -7.08
C ALA A 30 -15.85 -5.60 -7.43
N LYS A 31 -15.51 -6.70 -8.11
CA LYS A 31 -16.49 -7.71 -8.50
C LYS A 31 -17.15 -8.32 -7.27
N ASN A 32 -18.49 -8.34 -7.27
CA ASN A 32 -19.25 -9.04 -6.25
C ASN A 32 -19.28 -10.53 -6.56
N GLY A 33 -18.55 -11.32 -5.78
CA GLY A 33 -18.47 -12.79 -5.94
C GLY A 33 -19.70 -13.56 -5.42
N LYS A 34 -20.75 -12.89 -4.94
CA LYS A 34 -21.94 -13.56 -4.40
C LYS A 34 -22.78 -14.15 -5.52
N VAL A 35 -23.24 -15.38 -5.29
CA VAL A 35 -24.28 -16.01 -6.09
C VAL A 35 -25.61 -15.83 -5.35
N ILE A 36 -26.55 -15.10 -5.96
CA ILE A 36 -27.83 -14.76 -5.35
C ILE A 36 -28.90 -15.70 -5.90
N PRO A 37 -29.48 -16.60 -5.08
CA PRO A 37 -30.58 -17.45 -5.48
C PRO A 37 -31.90 -16.66 -5.49
N PHE A 38 -32.79 -16.98 -6.43
CA PHE A 38 -34.17 -16.50 -6.46
C PHE A 38 -35.09 -17.52 -7.12
N THR A 39 -36.39 -17.47 -6.75
CA THR A 39 -37.36 -18.42 -7.25
C THR A 39 -38.45 -17.69 -8.05
N VAL A 40 -38.75 -18.16 -9.23
CA VAL A 40 -39.93 -17.76 -10.02
C VAL A 40 -41.08 -18.70 -9.70
N SER A 41 -42.13 -18.18 -9.04
CA SER A 41 -43.33 -18.98 -8.69
C SER A 41 -44.58 -18.42 -9.38
N LYS A 42 -45.63 -19.22 -9.37
CA LYS A 42 -46.97 -18.79 -9.92
C LYS A 42 -47.70 -17.80 -9.01
N GLU A 43 -47.22 -17.61 -7.79
CA GLU A 43 -47.88 -16.77 -6.76
C GLU A 43 -47.27 -15.37 -6.69
N LEU A 44 -46.47 -14.94 -7.70
CA LEU A 44 -45.91 -13.60 -7.78
C LEU A 44 -47.01 -12.58 -7.95
N THR A 45 -47.05 -11.57 -7.08
CA THR A 45 -48.11 -10.57 -6.98
C THR A 45 -47.74 -9.22 -7.60
N GLU A 46 -46.49 -8.96 -7.88
CA GLU A 46 -46.06 -7.72 -8.54
C GLU A 46 -46.17 -7.89 -10.05
N GLU A 47 -47.05 -7.11 -10.70
CA GLU A 47 -47.23 -7.14 -12.14
C GLU A 47 -46.99 -5.77 -12.77
N GLU A 48 -46.16 -5.75 -13.81
CA GLU A 48 -46.07 -4.62 -14.72
C GLU A 48 -46.47 -5.10 -16.13
N ASN A 49 -47.49 -4.50 -16.69
CA ASN A 49 -48.03 -4.85 -18.02
C ASN A 49 -48.40 -6.34 -18.17
N GLY A 50 -48.95 -6.97 -17.11
CA GLY A 50 -49.34 -8.39 -17.11
C GLY A 50 -48.17 -9.37 -17.02
N VAL A 51 -47.00 -8.92 -16.59
CA VAL A 51 -45.83 -9.76 -16.34
C VAL A 51 -45.42 -9.61 -14.89
N ALA A 52 -45.40 -10.71 -14.14
CA ALA A 52 -44.89 -10.71 -12.78
C ALA A 52 -43.38 -10.37 -12.75
N MET A 53 -43.02 -9.46 -11.87
CA MET A 53 -41.63 -8.97 -11.73
C MET A 53 -41.02 -9.47 -10.42
N ILE A 54 -39.75 -9.92 -10.49
CA ILE A 54 -38.93 -10.18 -9.32
C ILE A 54 -37.77 -9.20 -9.36
N THR A 55 -37.58 -8.44 -8.30
CA THR A 55 -36.44 -7.53 -8.15
C THR A 55 -35.37 -8.19 -7.31
N VAL A 56 -34.17 -8.38 -7.89
CA VAL A 56 -32.98 -8.82 -7.18
C VAL A 56 -32.03 -7.62 -7.08
N VAL A 57 -31.64 -7.26 -5.86
CA VAL A 57 -30.75 -6.13 -5.59
C VAL A 57 -29.38 -6.67 -5.22
N THR A 58 -28.33 -6.08 -5.80
CA THR A 58 -26.94 -6.33 -5.45
C THR A 58 -26.22 -4.99 -5.30
N GLU A 59 -25.19 -4.96 -4.47
CA GLU A 59 -24.37 -3.76 -4.22
C GLU A 59 -22.93 -4.08 -4.56
N ASP A 60 -22.25 -3.14 -5.22
CA ASP A 60 -20.85 -3.24 -5.54
C ASP A 60 -20.02 -2.38 -4.57
N THR A 61 -18.81 -2.85 -4.27
CA THR A 61 -17.88 -2.13 -3.42
C THR A 61 -16.89 -1.35 -4.29
N VAL A 62 -16.64 -0.08 -3.97
CA VAL A 62 -15.65 0.73 -4.67
C VAL A 62 -14.27 0.09 -4.50
N GLN A 63 -13.56 -0.09 -5.61
CA GLN A 63 -12.20 -0.60 -5.57
C GLN A 63 -11.26 0.44 -4.96
N LYS A 64 -10.41 -0.02 -4.06
CA LYS A 64 -9.37 0.77 -3.38
C LYS A 64 -8.01 0.16 -3.63
N GLY A 65 -6.97 0.97 -3.46
CA GLY A 65 -5.62 0.52 -3.58
C GLY A 65 -4.87 0.53 -2.25
N ARG A 66 -3.71 -0.13 -2.27
CA ARG A 66 -2.80 -0.21 -1.14
C ARG A 66 -1.37 -0.08 -1.66
N ILE A 67 -0.56 0.76 -0.99
CA ILE A 67 0.87 0.85 -1.24
C ILE A 67 1.58 0.08 -0.13
N LEU A 68 2.41 -0.88 -0.53
CA LEU A 68 3.32 -1.62 0.34
C LEU A 68 4.71 -0.99 0.16
N LEU A 69 5.19 -0.27 1.16
CA LEU A 69 6.51 0.35 1.16
C LEU A 69 7.48 -0.53 1.93
N HIS A 70 8.64 -0.80 1.34
CA HIS A 70 9.74 -1.51 2.00
C HIS A 70 11.01 -0.67 1.97
N LYS A 71 11.65 -0.49 3.13
CA LYS A 71 12.92 0.21 3.29
C LYS A 71 14.01 -0.77 3.65
N ASN A 72 15.07 -0.83 2.84
CA ASN A 72 16.29 -1.55 3.15
C ASN A 72 17.48 -0.59 3.23
N GLY A 73 18.56 -1.07 3.83
CA GLY A 73 19.80 -0.29 3.95
C GLY A 73 20.87 -1.03 4.76
N PRO A 74 22.04 -0.40 4.93
CA PRO A 74 23.12 -0.98 5.71
C PRO A 74 22.82 -0.95 7.21
N VAL A 75 22.59 -2.13 7.81
CA VAL A 75 22.36 -2.33 9.24
C VAL A 75 23.61 -2.95 9.89
N ILE A 76 23.87 -2.62 11.17
CA ILE A 76 24.98 -3.22 11.92
C ILE A 76 24.56 -4.63 12.33
N ARG A 77 25.30 -5.64 11.84
CA ARG A 77 25.08 -7.04 12.22
C ARG A 77 26.03 -7.50 13.32
N LYS A 78 27.24 -6.92 13.36
CA LYS A 78 28.28 -7.30 14.31
C LYS A 78 29.14 -6.09 14.63
N VAL A 79 29.61 -6.01 15.86
CA VAL A 79 30.70 -5.10 16.28
C VAL A 79 31.85 -5.95 16.77
N THR A 80 33.01 -5.81 16.19
CA THR A 80 34.26 -6.38 16.72
C THR A 80 34.97 -5.35 17.58
N THR A 81 35.54 -5.81 18.68
CA THR A 81 36.27 -4.98 19.62
C THR A 81 37.76 -5.44 19.66
N GLU A 82 38.65 -4.50 19.43
CA GLU A 82 40.08 -4.72 19.60
C GLU A 82 40.57 -3.89 20.78
N GLU A 83 41.15 -4.56 21.79
CA GLU A 83 41.74 -3.90 22.94
C GLU A 83 43.24 -3.71 22.71
N ASN A 84 43.69 -2.47 22.79
CA ASN A 84 45.09 -2.11 22.67
C ASN A 84 45.61 -1.63 24.03
N THR A 85 46.33 -2.48 24.74
CA THR A 85 46.91 -2.17 26.04
C THR A 85 48.31 -1.55 25.88
N LEU A 86 48.43 -0.30 26.26
CA LEU A 86 49.71 0.38 26.34
C LEU A 86 50.45 -0.10 27.59
N ARG A 87 51.73 -0.48 27.42
CA ARG A 87 52.60 -0.96 28.50
C ARG A 87 53.83 -0.06 28.63
N ASN A 88 54.28 0.15 29.86
CA ASN A 88 55.57 0.82 30.12
C ASN A 88 56.77 -0.08 29.82
N ALA A 89 57.98 0.46 29.97
CA ALA A 89 59.24 -0.28 29.75
C ALA A 89 59.41 -1.52 30.65
N GLY A 90 58.69 -1.59 31.77
CA GLY A 90 58.63 -2.74 32.66
C GLY A 90 57.52 -3.76 32.33
N GLY A 91 56.79 -3.56 31.23
CA GLY A 91 55.71 -4.45 30.78
C GLY A 91 54.37 -4.27 31.51
N TYR A 92 54.26 -3.30 32.42
CA TYR A 92 53.02 -3.02 33.15
C TYR A 92 52.06 -2.18 32.32
N PRO A 93 50.73 -2.48 32.39
CA PRO A 93 49.74 -1.69 31.68
C PRO A 93 49.69 -0.26 32.23
N VAL A 94 49.80 0.74 31.36
CA VAL A 94 49.75 2.17 31.70
C VAL A 94 48.55 2.89 31.03
N GLY A 95 47.80 2.19 30.24
CA GLY A 95 46.62 2.68 29.57
C GLY A 95 46.14 1.69 28.53
N GLY A 96 45.05 2.02 27.89
CA GLY A 96 44.49 1.21 26.81
C GLY A 96 43.44 1.96 26.02
N SER A 97 43.16 1.49 24.83
CA SER A 97 42.05 1.95 23.99
C SER A 97 41.31 0.75 23.45
N CYS A 98 40.01 0.90 23.32
CA CYS A 98 39.15 -0.05 22.62
C CYS A 98 38.76 0.51 21.27
N ILE A 99 39.01 -0.25 20.22
CA ILE A 99 38.56 0.07 18.86
C ILE A 99 37.35 -0.77 18.57
N TYR A 100 36.20 -0.11 18.30
CA TYR A 100 34.96 -0.76 17.93
C TYR A 100 34.79 -0.67 16.42
N THR A 101 34.79 -1.81 15.74
CA THR A 101 34.60 -1.87 14.29
C THR A 101 33.22 -2.46 13.97
N PRO A 102 32.26 -1.65 13.50
CA PRO A 102 30.96 -2.14 13.09
C PRO A 102 31.03 -2.80 11.70
N HIS A 103 30.43 -3.96 11.58
CA HIS A 103 30.23 -4.68 10.33
C HIS A 103 28.78 -4.49 9.85
N TYR A 104 28.63 -4.02 8.62
CA TYR A 104 27.36 -3.69 8.02
C TYR A 104 26.97 -4.71 6.96
N GLU A 105 25.69 -5.05 6.93
CA GLU A 105 25.06 -5.86 5.90
C GLU A 105 23.79 -5.16 5.44
N GLN A 106 23.31 -5.49 4.24
CA GLN A 106 22.00 -5.04 3.80
C GLN A 106 20.91 -5.74 4.61
N GLY A 107 19.94 -5.00 5.07
CA GLY A 107 18.83 -5.51 5.84
C GLY A 107 17.71 -4.49 5.97
N ASP A 108 16.64 -4.90 6.63
CA ASP A 108 15.42 -4.13 6.81
C ASP A 108 15.69 -2.95 7.75
N VAL A 109 15.09 -1.81 7.46
CA VAL A 109 15.34 -0.55 8.17
C VAL A 109 14.08 -0.04 8.84
N GLU A 110 14.07 -0.10 10.18
CA GLU A 110 13.02 0.45 11.02
C GLU A 110 13.18 1.96 11.23
N GLY A 111 12.07 2.69 11.34
CA GLY A 111 12.01 4.08 11.79
C GLY A 111 12.27 5.13 10.70
N ALA A 112 12.32 4.77 9.44
CA ALA A 112 12.28 5.72 8.34
C ALA A 112 10.88 6.29 8.17
N VAL A 113 10.74 7.60 7.99
CA VAL A 113 9.45 8.29 7.88
C VAL A 113 9.24 8.77 6.46
N PHE A 114 8.10 8.37 5.88
CA PHE A 114 7.69 8.74 4.52
C PHE A 114 6.40 9.55 4.54
N GLU A 115 6.33 10.53 3.66
CA GLU A 115 5.11 11.30 3.36
C GLU A 115 4.59 10.88 2.00
N ILE A 116 3.30 10.62 1.94
CA ILE A 116 2.58 10.24 0.73
C ILE A 116 1.70 11.41 0.32
N THR A 117 1.82 11.83 -0.95
CA THR A 117 1.14 12.99 -1.51
C THR A 117 0.44 12.58 -2.81
N ALA A 118 -0.72 13.16 -3.11
CA ALA A 118 -1.38 12.98 -4.40
C ALA A 118 -0.54 13.64 -5.52
N ALA A 119 -0.09 12.87 -6.52
CA ALA A 119 0.69 13.39 -7.65
C ALA A 119 -0.19 14.05 -8.72
N GLU A 120 -1.49 13.78 -8.69
CA GLU A 120 -2.52 14.34 -9.56
C GLU A 120 -3.82 14.52 -8.77
N ASP A 121 -4.84 15.10 -9.39
CA ASP A 121 -6.20 15.11 -8.83
C ASP A 121 -6.74 13.68 -8.78
N ILE A 122 -7.02 13.17 -7.59
CA ILE A 122 -7.57 11.83 -7.41
C ILE A 122 -9.09 11.90 -7.53
N VAL A 123 -9.61 11.23 -8.54
CA VAL A 123 -11.04 11.21 -8.86
C VAL A 123 -11.61 9.79 -8.82
N THR A 124 -12.88 9.67 -8.49
CA THR A 124 -13.59 8.38 -8.56
C THR A 124 -13.86 8.00 -10.03
N ALA A 125 -14.33 6.77 -10.25
CA ALA A 125 -14.74 6.31 -11.58
C ALA A 125 -15.84 7.17 -12.21
N GLU A 126 -16.70 7.79 -11.38
CA GLU A 126 -17.77 8.71 -11.81
C GLU A 126 -17.28 10.17 -11.97
N GLY A 127 -15.96 10.42 -11.82
CA GLY A 127 -15.37 11.74 -11.98
C GLY A 127 -15.49 12.67 -10.77
N THR A 128 -15.86 12.16 -9.59
CA THR A 128 -15.94 12.97 -8.36
C THR A 128 -14.53 13.16 -7.78
N LEU A 129 -14.11 14.43 -7.64
CA LEU A 129 -12.84 14.77 -6.98
C LEU A 129 -12.85 14.33 -5.51
N ARG A 130 -11.86 13.53 -5.12
CA ARG A 130 -11.66 13.07 -3.75
C ARG A 130 -10.49 13.75 -3.07
N VAL A 131 -9.37 13.88 -3.77
CA VAL A 131 -8.16 14.49 -3.24
C VAL A 131 -7.52 15.36 -4.32
N PRO A 132 -7.35 16.67 -4.08
CA PRO A 132 -6.64 17.55 -5.01
C PRO A 132 -5.15 17.18 -5.12
N LYS A 133 -4.56 17.43 -6.29
CA LYS A 133 -3.12 17.33 -6.51
C LYS A 133 -2.32 18.05 -5.42
N ASN A 134 -1.16 17.50 -5.05
CA ASN A 134 -0.23 17.99 -4.03
C ASN A 134 -0.80 17.98 -2.58
N THR A 135 -1.92 17.33 -2.36
CA THR A 135 -2.44 17.14 -1.00
C THR A 135 -1.69 16.00 -0.31
N VAL A 136 -1.22 16.23 0.91
CA VAL A 136 -0.63 15.18 1.75
C VAL A 136 -1.74 14.23 2.19
N ILE A 137 -1.58 12.95 1.88
CA ILE A 137 -2.51 11.88 2.25
C ILE A 137 -2.24 11.43 3.68
N CYS A 138 -1.00 11.04 3.93
CA CYS A 138 -0.56 10.56 5.24
C CYS A 138 0.95 10.60 5.36
N THR A 139 1.41 10.32 6.59
CA THR A 139 2.81 10.05 6.91
C THR A 139 2.87 8.69 7.57
N VAL A 140 3.82 7.83 7.16
CA VAL A 140 4.03 6.48 7.69
C VAL A 140 5.45 6.29 8.15
N THR A 141 5.65 5.34 9.07
CA THR A 141 6.97 4.98 9.58
C THR A 141 7.19 3.49 9.36
N THR A 142 8.36 3.11 8.89
CA THR A 142 8.70 1.70 8.68
C THR A 142 8.86 0.98 10.02
N ASP A 143 8.35 -0.25 10.06
CA ASP A 143 8.44 -1.15 11.21
C ASP A 143 9.77 -1.93 11.26
N SER A 144 9.89 -2.90 12.16
CA SER A 144 11.09 -3.72 12.33
C SER A 144 11.41 -4.64 11.15
N ALA A 145 10.45 -4.89 10.27
CA ALA A 145 10.64 -5.58 9.00
C ALA A 145 10.98 -4.60 7.85
N GLY A 146 11.11 -3.31 8.14
CA GLY A 146 11.33 -2.28 7.14
C GLY A 146 10.07 -1.91 6.36
N ASP A 147 8.90 -2.38 6.77
CA ASP A 147 7.66 -2.26 6.03
C ASP A 147 6.77 -1.13 6.56
N ALA A 148 6.03 -0.51 5.65
CA ALA A 148 4.91 0.36 5.97
C ALA A 148 3.78 0.15 4.95
N VAL A 149 2.54 0.17 5.41
CA VAL A 149 1.35 -0.08 4.58
C VAL A 149 0.47 1.16 4.59
N ILE A 150 0.10 1.62 3.41
CA ILE A 150 -0.85 2.69 3.20
C ILE A 150 -2.08 2.10 2.51
N SER A 151 -3.23 2.10 3.16
CA SER A 151 -4.48 1.49 2.71
C SER A 151 -5.52 2.54 2.33
N ASP A 152 -6.63 2.08 1.78
CA ASP A 152 -7.81 2.88 1.43
C ASP A 152 -7.58 3.98 0.40
N LEU A 153 -6.57 3.83 -0.43
CA LEU A 153 -6.28 4.78 -1.50
C LEU A 153 -7.23 4.57 -2.69
N TYR A 154 -7.73 5.65 -3.25
CA TYR A 154 -8.39 5.62 -4.55
C TYR A 154 -7.37 5.38 -5.66
N PRO A 155 -7.74 4.75 -6.78
CA PRO A 155 -6.88 4.70 -7.96
C PRO A 155 -6.42 6.09 -8.41
N GLY A 156 -5.15 6.17 -8.83
CA GLY A 156 -4.47 7.40 -9.21
C GLY A 156 -2.99 7.36 -8.88
N LYS A 157 -2.29 8.48 -9.09
CA LYS A 157 -0.84 8.59 -8.89
C LYS A 157 -0.49 9.25 -7.57
N TYR A 158 0.51 8.70 -6.92
CA TYR A 158 1.01 9.13 -5.62
C TYR A 158 2.51 9.32 -5.65
N CYS A 159 3.00 10.39 -5.00
CA CYS A 159 4.40 10.61 -4.71
C CYS A 159 4.72 10.14 -3.29
N ILE A 160 5.84 9.47 -3.12
CA ILE A 160 6.35 8.96 -1.86
C ILE A 160 7.72 9.57 -1.63
N VAL A 161 7.87 10.31 -0.54
CA VAL A 161 9.09 11.04 -0.20
C VAL A 161 9.55 10.68 1.20
N GLU A 162 10.79 10.26 1.36
CA GLU A 162 11.38 10.10 2.69
C GLU A 162 11.58 11.46 3.34
N LYS A 163 10.89 11.72 4.44
CA LYS A 163 11.00 13.00 5.21
C LYS A 163 12.05 12.92 6.30
N LYS A 164 12.23 11.71 6.88
CA LYS A 164 13.23 11.45 7.90
C LYS A 164 13.84 10.06 7.69
N ALA A 165 15.16 10.02 7.59
CA ALA A 165 15.88 8.76 7.54
C ALA A 165 15.87 8.08 8.92
N ALA A 166 16.02 6.76 8.92
CA ALA A 166 16.34 6.01 10.13
C ALA A 166 17.71 6.40 10.69
N GLY A 167 17.95 6.12 11.97
CA GLY A 167 19.17 6.50 12.65
C GLY A 167 20.44 5.98 11.95
N GLY A 168 21.40 6.86 11.69
CA GLY A 168 22.67 6.53 11.04
C GLY A 168 22.64 6.40 9.52
N LEU A 169 21.48 6.64 8.89
CA LEU A 169 21.33 6.66 7.45
C LEU A 169 21.13 8.08 6.90
N LEU A 170 21.48 8.27 5.64
CA LEU A 170 21.14 9.47 4.88
C LEU A 170 19.70 9.38 4.40
N ARG A 171 19.00 10.52 4.42
CA ARG A 171 17.69 10.64 3.84
C ARG A 171 17.78 10.47 2.32
N ASN A 172 17.00 9.55 1.77
CA ASN A 172 16.81 9.49 0.33
C ASN A 172 15.98 10.69 -0.13
N GLN A 173 16.54 11.48 -1.05
CA GLN A 173 15.87 12.67 -1.59
C GLN A 173 15.08 12.37 -2.87
N GLU A 174 15.17 11.16 -3.36
CA GLU A 174 14.45 10.72 -4.55
C GLU A 174 12.94 10.65 -4.28
N ILE A 175 12.17 11.21 -5.20
CA ILE A 175 10.72 11.08 -5.19
C ILE A 175 10.38 9.78 -5.91
N GLN A 176 9.72 8.87 -5.21
CA GLN A 176 9.21 7.64 -5.79
C GLN A 176 7.74 7.84 -6.16
N GLU A 177 7.34 7.27 -7.28
CA GLU A 177 5.97 7.35 -7.76
C GLU A 177 5.32 5.96 -7.68
N ALA A 178 4.06 5.94 -7.27
CA ALA A 178 3.21 4.77 -7.28
C ALA A 178 1.92 5.10 -8.01
N GLU A 179 1.49 4.22 -8.92
CA GLU A 179 0.23 4.36 -9.64
C GLU A 179 -0.69 3.18 -9.30
N ILE A 180 -1.81 3.50 -8.65
CA ILE A 180 -2.87 2.54 -8.37
C ILE A 180 -3.87 2.62 -9.52
N VAL A 181 -4.10 1.51 -10.21
CA VAL A 181 -5.04 1.41 -11.32
C VAL A 181 -6.19 0.48 -10.95
N TYR A 182 -7.36 0.73 -11.54
CA TYR A 182 -8.46 -0.23 -11.44
C TYR A 182 -8.08 -1.50 -12.18
N ASP A 183 -8.34 -2.65 -11.57
CA ASP A 183 -8.14 -3.95 -12.19
C ASP A 183 -9.44 -4.78 -12.25
N ASP A 184 -9.47 -5.78 -13.14
CA ASP A 184 -10.58 -6.69 -13.31
C ASP A 184 -10.44 -7.97 -12.45
N SER A 185 -9.47 -8.04 -11.51
CA SER A 185 -9.19 -9.24 -10.70
C SER A 185 -10.31 -9.59 -9.73
N GLY A 186 -11.21 -8.64 -9.47
CA GLY A 186 -12.25 -8.74 -8.46
C GLY A 186 -11.74 -8.53 -7.03
N ALA A 187 -10.47 -8.14 -6.86
CA ALA A 187 -9.92 -7.75 -5.57
C ALA A 187 -10.47 -6.40 -5.10
N VAL A 188 -10.67 -6.27 -3.79
CA VAL A 188 -11.04 -4.98 -3.18
C VAL A 188 -9.84 -4.03 -3.13
N TYR A 189 -8.61 -4.58 -3.17
CA TYR A 189 -7.36 -3.80 -3.14
C TYR A 189 -6.46 -4.18 -4.33
N ALA A 190 -5.93 -3.16 -5.00
CA ALA A 190 -4.82 -3.29 -5.92
C ALA A 190 -3.53 -2.94 -5.16
N ASP A 191 -2.62 -3.91 -5.01
CA ASP A 191 -1.38 -3.75 -4.23
C ASP A 191 -0.23 -3.28 -5.12
N ILE A 192 0.51 -2.27 -4.67
CA ILE A 192 1.74 -1.79 -5.30
C ILE A 192 2.86 -1.87 -4.28
N THR A 193 4.00 -2.45 -4.67
CA THR A 193 5.20 -2.50 -3.84
C THR A 193 6.19 -1.42 -4.28
N VAL A 194 6.64 -0.62 -3.32
CA VAL A 194 7.66 0.41 -3.50
C VAL A 194 8.84 0.07 -2.60
N THR A 195 10.05 0.05 -3.17
CA THR A 195 11.28 -0.22 -2.40
C THR A 195 12.16 1.01 -2.36
N SER A 196 12.60 1.40 -1.16
CA SER A 196 13.52 2.52 -0.95
C SER A 196 14.84 2.02 -0.36
N ALA A 197 15.97 2.33 -1.01
CA ALA A 197 17.30 2.04 -0.50
C ALA A 197 17.83 3.16 0.39
N GLY A 198 18.60 2.81 1.42
CA GLY A 198 19.28 3.75 2.32
C GLY A 198 20.80 3.71 2.17
N GLU A 199 21.44 4.84 2.42
CA GLU A 199 22.89 4.97 2.49
C GLU A 199 23.33 5.40 3.89
N ARG A 200 24.55 4.98 4.31
CA ARG A 200 25.10 5.37 5.61
C ARG A 200 25.48 6.84 5.63
N GLN A 201 25.15 7.50 6.73
CA GLN A 201 25.74 8.80 7.05
C GLN A 201 27.24 8.64 7.38
N LYS A 202 28.08 9.44 6.75
CA LYS A 202 29.51 9.54 7.01
C LYS A 202 29.82 10.94 7.52
N VAL A 203 30.72 11.04 8.51
CA VAL A 203 31.14 12.30 9.11
C VAL A 203 32.63 12.42 8.98
N SER A 204 33.10 13.59 8.55
CA SER A 204 34.53 13.97 8.64
C SER A 204 34.70 14.88 9.84
N VAL A 205 35.71 14.56 10.68
CA VAL A 205 36.11 15.42 11.82
C VAL A 205 37.34 16.19 11.41
N TYR A 206 37.20 17.52 11.41
CA TYR A 206 38.34 18.42 11.26
C TYR A 206 38.74 18.93 12.65
N LEU A 207 39.99 18.80 13.01
CA LEU A 207 40.54 19.25 14.28
C LEU A 207 41.56 20.36 14.00
N GLU A 208 41.28 21.58 14.43
CA GLU A 208 42.21 22.71 14.40
C GLU A 208 42.81 22.91 15.77
N LYS A 209 44.15 23.18 15.81
CA LYS A 209 44.90 23.36 17.04
C LYS A 209 45.44 24.78 17.14
#